data_197b06b627071ebf751b1526f69236f8
#
_entry.id   197b06b627071ebf751b1526f69236f8
#
_cell.length_a   1.000
_cell.length_b   1.000
_cell.length_c   1.000
_cell.angle_alpha   90.00
_cell.angle_beta   90.00
_cell.angle_gamma   90.00
#
_symmetry.space_group_name_H-M   'P 1'
#
loop_
_entity.id
_entity.type
_entity.pdbx_description
1 polymer ?
#
loop_
_entity_poly.entity_id
_entity_poly.type
_entity_poly.pdbx_seq_one_letter_code
_entity_poly.pdbx_strand_id
1 'polypeptide(L)'
;MFVRSSSNSEDLPNFSGAGLYTTVPNVTDENALAEAVKQSWASVFNYSAYEARRIAGLPHDSMKMSVFVQQSINADLSGVLVTINPYDIAQKNSAYITAKRGLGIRVVEGKRVTEQVVYNRRNDSVQRLSSSNETTALQLDKNGGVREVPVTSGNVMNQEQIRRLDQTGQQIKQLFANGEQDIEWAFDNGKLVILQARPYLNGTR
;
A
#
# COMPACT_ATOMS: atom_id res chain seq x y z
N MET A 1 13.41 -7.62 -7.31
CA MET A 1 13.21 -7.17 -5.92
C MET A 1 12.60 -5.79 -5.90
N PHE A 2 11.89 -5.40 -4.84
CA PHE A 2 11.51 -4.01 -4.56
C PHE A 2 12.53 -3.41 -3.59
N VAL A 3 12.98 -2.19 -3.88
CA VAL A 3 13.85 -1.41 -3.01
C VAL A 3 13.01 -0.29 -2.44
N ARG A 4 12.61 -0.43 -1.16
CA ARG A 4 11.66 0.46 -0.48
C ARG A 4 12.39 1.39 0.47
N SER A 5 12.00 2.65 0.47
CA SER A 5 12.42 3.61 1.49
C SER A 5 11.88 3.25 2.87
N SER A 6 12.64 3.55 3.91
CA SER A 6 12.23 3.45 5.31
C SER A 6 12.89 4.60 6.08
N SER A 7 12.16 5.67 6.26
CA SER A 7 12.65 6.90 6.88
C SER A 7 12.28 6.95 8.37
N ASN A 8 13.16 7.57 9.18
CA ASN A 8 12.87 7.86 10.59
C ASN A 8 11.77 8.91 10.79
N SER A 9 11.22 9.49 9.71
CA SER A 9 10.07 10.41 9.73
C SER A 9 8.87 9.90 8.94
N GLU A 10 8.75 8.61 8.70
CA GLU A 10 7.66 8.08 7.86
C GLU A 10 6.35 7.92 8.63
N ASP A 11 6.42 7.47 9.88
CA ASP A 11 5.25 7.16 10.72
C ASP A 11 5.35 7.87 12.09
N LEU A 12 5.33 9.20 12.09
CA LEU A 12 5.29 9.98 13.33
C LEU A 12 3.84 10.31 13.74
N PRO A 13 3.55 10.53 15.03
CA PRO A 13 2.19 10.77 15.52
C PRO A 13 1.43 11.89 14.80
N ASN A 14 2.15 12.93 14.32
CA ASN A 14 1.56 14.10 13.64
C ASN A 14 2.10 14.30 12.24
N PHE A 15 2.77 13.31 11.66
CA PHE A 15 3.33 13.41 10.33
C PHE A 15 3.34 12.04 9.64
N SER A 16 2.73 11.97 8.47
CA SER A 16 2.81 10.79 7.59
C SER A 16 3.72 11.08 6.41
N GLY A 17 4.82 10.36 6.32
CA GLY A 17 5.74 10.36 5.17
C GLY A 17 5.31 9.42 4.04
N ALA A 18 4.14 8.81 4.14
CA ALA A 18 3.67 7.83 3.17
C ALA A 18 3.62 8.40 1.74
N GLY A 19 4.35 7.76 0.83
CA GLY A 19 4.40 8.16 -0.59
C GLY A 19 5.26 9.38 -0.90
N LEU A 20 5.99 9.93 0.06
CA LEU A 20 6.92 11.05 -0.15
C LEU A 20 8.28 10.59 -0.70
N TYR A 21 8.66 9.34 -0.41
CA TYR A 21 9.96 8.78 -0.74
C TYR A 21 9.88 7.78 -1.88
N THR A 22 11.02 7.54 -2.53
CA THR A 22 11.08 6.70 -3.72
C THR A 22 11.19 5.22 -3.35
N THR A 23 10.29 4.42 -3.94
CA THR A 23 10.42 2.97 -4.03
C THR A 23 10.77 2.60 -5.46
N VAL A 24 11.81 1.78 -5.65
CA VAL A 24 12.22 1.28 -6.98
C VAL A 24 11.72 -0.14 -7.15
N PRO A 25 10.77 -0.37 -8.08
CA PRO A 25 10.21 -1.69 -8.31
C PRO A 25 11.09 -2.56 -9.20
N ASN A 26 10.98 -3.87 -8.98
CA ASN A 26 11.49 -4.92 -9.88
C ASN A 26 12.96 -4.77 -10.29
N VAL A 27 13.79 -4.56 -9.30
CA VAL A 27 15.27 -4.56 -9.47
C VAL A 27 15.75 -6.00 -9.70
N THR A 28 16.52 -6.25 -10.76
CA THR A 28 16.83 -7.59 -11.27
C THR A 28 18.29 -8.03 -11.07
N ASP A 29 19.22 -7.08 -10.91
CA ASP A 29 20.65 -7.36 -10.78
C ASP A 29 21.34 -6.46 -9.74
N GLU A 30 22.61 -6.75 -9.44
CA GLU A 30 23.39 -6.05 -8.40
C GLU A 30 23.66 -4.58 -8.74
N ASN A 31 23.92 -4.25 -9.99
CA ASN A 31 24.17 -2.87 -10.40
C ASN A 31 22.90 -2.03 -10.26
N ALA A 32 21.78 -2.58 -10.74
CA ALA A 32 20.46 -1.96 -10.58
C ALA A 32 20.08 -1.83 -9.10
N LEU A 33 20.47 -2.79 -8.25
CA LEU A 33 20.25 -2.71 -6.81
C LEU A 33 21.03 -1.54 -6.17
N ALA A 34 22.31 -1.39 -6.52
CA ALA A 34 23.13 -0.28 -6.02
C ALA A 34 22.55 1.08 -6.41
N GLU A 35 22.10 1.23 -7.67
CA GLU A 35 21.46 2.46 -8.14
C GLU A 35 20.09 2.69 -7.48
N ALA A 36 19.29 1.66 -7.28
CA ALA A 36 18.00 1.74 -6.59
C ALA A 36 18.16 2.19 -5.12
N VAL A 37 19.19 1.71 -4.43
CA VAL A 37 19.53 2.14 -3.07
C VAL A 37 19.89 3.63 -3.04
N LYS A 38 20.74 4.09 -3.96
CA LYS A 38 21.10 5.52 -4.09
C LYS A 38 19.88 6.39 -4.38
N GLN A 39 19.00 5.95 -5.27
CA GLN A 39 17.74 6.65 -5.57
C GLN A 39 16.83 6.75 -4.34
N SER A 40 16.67 5.66 -3.58
CA SER A 40 15.92 5.67 -2.32
C SER A 40 16.53 6.66 -1.32
N TRP A 41 17.84 6.66 -1.13
CA TRP A 41 18.51 7.62 -0.23
C TRP A 41 18.35 9.06 -0.71
N ALA A 42 18.55 9.32 -2.00
CA ALA A 42 18.40 10.65 -2.59
C ALA A 42 16.97 11.20 -2.48
N SER A 43 15.96 10.31 -2.34
CA SER A 43 14.56 10.72 -2.24
C SER A 43 14.22 11.53 -0.98
N VAL A 44 15.09 11.54 0.02
CA VAL A 44 15.01 12.49 1.16
C VAL A 44 14.98 13.93 0.67
N PHE A 45 15.64 14.23 -0.46
CA PHE A 45 15.75 15.55 -1.06
C PHE A 45 14.63 15.83 -2.09
N ASN A 46 13.69 14.90 -2.32
CA ASN A 46 12.53 15.17 -3.16
C ASN A 46 11.80 16.41 -2.64
N TYR A 47 11.39 17.30 -3.55
CA TYR A 47 10.74 18.56 -3.20
C TYR A 47 9.51 18.34 -2.28
N SER A 48 8.64 17.40 -2.62
CA SER A 48 7.46 17.07 -1.81
C SER A 48 7.82 16.60 -0.40
N ALA A 49 8.87 15.77 -0.27
CA ALA A 49 9.34 15.28 1.01
C ALA A 49 9.96 16.39 1.85
N TYR A 50 10.77 17.27 1.23
CA TYR A 50 11.35 18.43 1.88
C TYR A 50 10.27 19.39 2.40
N GLU A 51 9.32 19.80 1.53
CA GLU A 51 8.25 20.74 1.88
C GLU A 51 7.31 20.18 2.96
N ALA A 52 6.94 18.90 2.87
CA ALA A 52 6.11 18.28 3.89
C ALA A 52 6.77 18.33 5.27
N ARG A 53 8.06 18.03 5.37
CA ARG A 53 8.82 18.15 6.62
C ARG A 53 8.93 19.60 7.09
N ARG A 54 9.21 20.54 6.18
CA ARG A 54 9.28 21.97 6.50
C ARG A 54 7.97 22.47 7.11
N ILE A 55 6.83 22.11 6.53
CA ILE A 55 5.50 22.48 7.03
C ILE A 55 5.24 21.84 8.41
N ALA A 56 5.69 20.59 8.61
CA ALA A 56 5.56 19.89 9.87
C ALA A 56 6.58 20.32 10.96
N GLY A 57 7.49 21.23 10.63
CA GLY A 57 8.54 21.68 11.57
C GLY A 57 9.59 20.63 11.89
N LEU A 58 9.76 19.62 11.02
CA LEU A 58 10.75 18.55 11.20
C LEU A 58 12.10 18.98 10.63
N PRO A 59 13.20 18.92 11.42
CA PRO A 59 14.52 19.35 10.97
C PRO A 59 15.05 18.42 9.88
N HIS A 60 15.56 19.00 8.80
CA HIS A 60 16.02 18.25 7.63
C HIS A 60 17.35 17.51 7.89
N ASP A 61 18.22 18.06 8.70
CA ASP A 61 19.55 17.52 9.04
C ASP A 61 19.50 16.28 9.94
N SER A 62 18.37 16.06 10.63
CA SER A 62 18.15 14.87 11.46
C SER A 62 17.58 13.69 10.68
N MET A 63 17.32 13.86 9.38
CA MET A 63 16.72 12.83 8.55
C MET A 63 17.69 11.67 8.28
N LYS A 64 17.16 10.47 8.46
CA LYS A 64 17.86 9.22 8.13
C LYS A 64 16.98 8.37 7.23
N MET A 65 17.59 7.83 6.18
CA MET A 65 16.94 6.94 5.25
C MET A 65 17.59 5.56 5.27
N SER A 66 16.86 4.59 5.73
CA SER A 66 17.17 3.17 5.54
C SER A 66 16.51 2.66 4.27
N VAL A 67 16.93 1.51 3.80
CA VAL A 67 16.36 0.83 2.64
C VAL A 67 15.97 -0.58 3.04
N PHE A 68 14.77 -0.97 2.67
CA PHE A 68 14.28 -2.33 2.83
C PHE A 68 14.16 -2.98 1.45
N VAL A 69 14.91 -4.08 1.24
CA VAL A 69 14.88 -4.86 0.00
C VAL A 69 13.92 -6.02 0.18
N GLN A 70 12.83 -6.01 -0.58
CA GLN A 70 11.74 -6.99 -0.51
C GLN A 70 11.65 -7.78 -1.81
N GLN A 71 11.35 -9.08 -1.69
CA GLN A 71 11.06 -9.91 -2.86
C GLN A 71 9.87 -9.33 -3.65
N SER A 72 10.02 -9.23 -4.96
CA SER A 72 8.93 -8.82 -5.85
C SER A 72 7.84 -9.88 -5.91
N ILE A 73 6.59 -9.45 -5.82
CA ILE A 73 5.39 -10.27 -6.03
C ILE A 73 4.74 -9.80 -7.34
N ASN A 74 4.46 -10.72 -8.24
CA ASN A 74 3.78 -10.40 -9.49
C ASN A 74 2.27 -10.38 -9.27
N ALA A 75 1.80 -9.32 -8.61
CA ALA A 75 0.43 -9.22 -8.15
C ALA A 75 -0.59 -9.22 -9.30
N ASP A 76 -1.59 -10.07 -9.22
CA ASP A 76 -2.82 -9.99 -10.02
C ASP A 76 -3.74 -8.88 -9.50
N LEU A 77 -3.85 -8.81 -8.17
CA LEU A 77 -4.59 -7.82 -7.41
C LEU A 77 -3.73 -7.32 -6.25
N SER A 78 -3.92 -6.06 -5.87
CA SER A 78 -3.26 -5.48 -4.71
C SER A 78 -4.10 -4.37 -4.09
N GLY A 79 -3.79 -3.97 -2.88
CA GLY A 79 -4.51 -2.89 -2.23
C GLY A 79 -4.14 -2.71 -0.77
N VAL A 80 -5.04 -2.07 -0.05
CA VAL A 80 -4.93 -1.79 1.37
C VAL A 80 -6.17 -2.29 2.09
N LEU A 81 -5.98 -2.92 3.23
CA LEU A 81 -7.03 -3.27 4.19
C LEU A 81 -6.81 -2.44 5.45
N VAL A 82 -7.84 -1.68 5.85
CA VAL A 82 -7.94 -1.13 7.20
C VAL A 82 -8.90 -2.02 8.00
N THR A 83 -8.44 -2.54 9.14
CA THR A 83 -9.20 -3.54 9.92
C THR A 83 -10.45 -2.99 10.61
N ILE A 84 -10.69 -1.69 10.50
CA ILE A 84 -11.90 -0.97 10.90
C ILE A 84 -12.42 -0.14 9.72
N ASN A 85 -13.70 0.25 9.76
CA ASN A 85 -14.22 1.23 8.83
C ASN A 85 -13.81 2.66 9.25
N PRO A 86 -12.91 3.35 8.53
CA PRO A 86 -12.43 4.69 8.91
C PRO A 86 -13.49 5.80 8.78
N TYR A 87 -14.57 5.54 8.01
CA TYR A 87 -15.68 6.48 7.80
C TYR A 87 -16.79 6.32 8.84
N ASP A 88 -16.83 5.19 9.54
CA ASP A 88 -17.79 4.91 10.61
C ASP A 88 -17.16 3.96 11.64
N ILE A 89 -16.39 4.54 12.55
CA ILE A 89 -15.68 3.80 13.61
C ILE A 89 -16.62 3.14 14.63
N ALA A 90 -17.90 3.50 14.66
CA ALA A 90 -18.89 2.82 15.48
C ALA A 90 -19.21 1.43 14.94
N GLN A 91 -18.99 1.17 13.65
CA GLN A 91 -19.14 -0.14 13.03
C GLN A 91 -17.94 -1.05 13.29
N LYS A 92 -17.69 -1.40 14.54
CA LYS A 92 -16.52 -2.21 15.00
C LYS A 92 -16.36 -3.56 14.28
N ASN A 93 -17.42 -4.07 13.65
CA ASN A 93 -17.41 -5.34 12.90
C ASN A 93 -17.17 -5.15 11.39
N SER A 94 -16.74 -3.98 10.98
CA SER A 94 -16.51 -3.68 9.57
C SER A 94 -15.04 -3.41 9.29
N ALA A 95 -14.60 -3.79 8.09
CA ALA A 95 -13.29 -3.45 7.54
C ALA A 95 -13.47 -2.59 6.28
N TYR A 96 -12.49 -1.77 5.98
CA TYR A 96 -12.41 -1.02 4.74
C TYR A 96 -11.29 -1.56 3.86
N ILE A 97 -11.58 -1.82 2.60
CA ILE A 97 -10.64 -2.40 1.65
C ILE A 97 -10.62 -1.54 0.39
N THR A 98 -9.43 -1.19 -0.06
CA THR A 98 -9.21 -0.68 -1.41
C THR A 98 -8.53 -1.76 -2.23
N ALA A 99 -8.92 -1.90 -3.50
CA ALA A 99 -8.35 -2.90 -4.39
C ALA A 99 -8.16 -2.36 -5.81
N LYS A 100 -7.11 -2.82 -6.46
CA LYS A 100 -6.80 -2.57 -7.86
C LYS A 100 -6.20 -3.80 -8.52
N ARG A 101 -6.21 -3.83 -9.84
CA ARG A 101 -5.51 -4.87 -10.59
C ARG A 101 -4.03 -4.57 -10.68
N GLY A 102 -3.21 -5.63 -10.66
CA GLY A 102 -1.76 -5.54 -10.75
C GLY A 102 -1.10 -4.98 -9.48
N LEU A 103 0.06 -4.37 -9.67
CA LEU A 103 0.91 -3.85 -8.60
C LEU A 103 0.32 -2.62 -7.92
N GLY A 104 0.44 -2.54 -6.60
CA GLY A 104 -0.04 -1.44 -5.75
C GLY A 104 0.76 -0.14 -5.85
N ILE A 105 1.70 -0.03 -6.76
CA ILE A 105 2.52 1.16 -6.95
C ILE A 105 1.61 2.33 -7.35
N ARG A 106 1.72 3.48 -6.68
CA ARG A 106 1.02 4.70 -7.08
C ARG A 106 1.57 5.19 -8.42
N VAL A 107 0.73 5.14 -9.45
CA VAL A 107 0.97 5.94 -10.64
C VAL A 107 0.51 7.37 -10.33
N VAL A 108 1.37 8.34 -10.54
CA VAL A 108 1.22 9.76 -10.15
C VAL A 108 0.07 10.48 -10.87
N GLU A 109 -0.71 9.82 -11.71
CA GLU A 109 -1.81 10.43 -12.46
C GLU A 109 -3.16 10.21 -11.78
N GLY A 110 -3.57 11.18 -10.97
CA GLY A 110 -4.70 11.25 -10.07
C GLY A 110 -6.12 11.14 -10.65
N LYS A 111 -6.37 10.32 -11.67
CA LYS A 111 -7.72 10.12 -12.26
C LYS A 111 -8.25 8.69 -12.18
N ARG A 112 -7.51 7.77 -11.57
CA ARG A 112 -7.91 6.35 -11.52
C ARG A 112 -8.60 6.04 -10.19
N VAL A 113 -9.84 5.58 -10.28
CA VAL A 113 -10.63 5.14 -9.12
C VAL A 113 -10.36 3.67 -8.88
N THR A 114 -9.93 3.33 -7.69
CA THR A 114 -9.79 1.95 -7.22
C THR A 114 -11.15 1.40 -6.76
N GLU A 115 -11.31 0.09 -6.71
CA GLU A 115 -12.44 -0.48 -5.99
C GLU A 115 -12.32 -0.17 -4.51
N GLN A 116 -13.44 0.23 -3.89
CA GLN A 116 -13.53 0.49 -2.45
C GLN A 116 -14.72 -0.27 -1.90
N VAL A 117 -14.49 -1.05 -0.86
CA VAL A 117 -15.53 -1.84 -0.20
C VAL A 117 -15.48 -1.67 1.32
N VAL A 118 -16.65 -1.71 1.93
CA VAL A 118 -16.82 -1.94 3.37
C VAL A 118 -17.36 -3.36 3.53
N TYR A 119 -16.62 -4.18 4.27
CA TYR A 119 -17.01 -5.54 4.59
C TYR A 119 -17.49 -5.63 6.03
N ASN A 120 -18.69 -6.16 6.24
CA ASN A 120 -19.26 -6.38 7.57
C ASN A 120 -19.16 -7.85 7.96
N ARG A 121 -18.36 -8.15 8.96
CA ARG A 121 -18.07 -9.52 9.46
C ARG A 121 -19.26 -10.20 10.10
N ARG A 122 -20.23 -9.41 10.67
CA ARG A 122 -21.37 -9.98 11.40
C ARG A 122 -22.33 -10.71 10.49
N ASN A 123 -22.58 -10.16 9.30
CA ASN A 123 -23.56 -10.67 8.35
C ASN A 123 -22.95 -11.04 7.00
N ASP A 124 -21.62 -11.06 6.90
CA ASP A 124 -20.86 -11.40 5.68
C ASP A 124 -21.26 -10.54 4.46
N SER A 125 -21.65 -9.29 4.69
CA SER A 125 -22.07 -8.39 3.62
C SER A 125 -20.94 -7.52 3.10
N VAL A 126 -20.96 -7.27 1.79
CA VAL A 126 -20.02 -6.40 1.08
C VAL A 126 -20.79 -5.20 0.53
N GLN A 127 -20.49 -4.01 1.02
CA GLN A 127 -20.96 -2.76 0.46
C GLN A 127 -19.86 -2.17 -0.42
N ARG A 128 -20.08 -2.09 -1.74
CA ARG A 128 -19.15 -1.42 -2.65
C ARG A 128 -19.44 0.06 -2.68
N LEU A 129 -18.43 0.87 -2.32
CA LEU A 129 -18.48 2.33 -2.36
C LEU A 129 -18.08 2.85 -3.75
N SER A 130 -17.14 2.16 -4.41
CA SER A 130 -16.75 2.43 -5.79
C SER A 130 -16.28 1.15 -6.48
N SER A 131 -16.45 1.09 -7.82
CA SER A 131 -15.82 0.09 -8.69
C SER A 131 -14.62 0.70 -9.40
N SER A 132 -13.64 -0.11 -9.76
CA SER A 132 -12.46 0.36 -10.50
C SER A 132 -12.85 0.83 -11.90
N ASN A 133 -12.37 2.01 -12.29
CA ASN A 133 -12.44 2.52 -13.65
C ASN A 133 -11.12 2.32 -14.43
N GLU A 134 -10.16 1.60 -13.86
CA GLU A 134 -8.87 1.36 -14.48
C GLU A 134 -9.01 0.47 -15.71
N THR A 135 -8.38 0.88 -16.80
CA THR A 135 -8.27 0.13 -18.06
C THR A 135 -6.88 -0.44 -18.30
N THR A 136 -5.92 -0.07 -17.47
CA THR A 136 -4.55 -0.61 -17.45
C THR A 136 -4.13 -0.93 -16.01
N ALA A 137 -3.26 -1.93 -15.86
CA ALA A 137 -2.62 -2.30 -14.60
C ALA A 137 -1.11 -2.37 -14.77
N LEU A 138 -0.38 -2.18 -13.69
CA LEU A 138 1.07 -2.36 -13.67
C LEU A 138 1.41 -3.82 -13.35
N GLN A 139 2.32 -4.40 -14.11
CA GLN A 139 2.93 -5.70 -13.87
C GLN A 139 4.45 -5.59 -13.88
N LEU A 140 5.14 -6.56 -13.30
CA LEU A 140 6.59 -6.66 -13.40
C LEU A 140 7.01 -6.87 -14.86
N ASP A 141 8.00 -6.11 -15.33
CA ASP A 141 8.62 -6.37 -16.63
C ASP A 141 9.77 -7.38 -16.47
N LYS A 142 9.92 -8.27 -17.43
CA LYS A 142 10.98 -9.30 -17.41
C LYS A 142 12.41 -8.73 -17.42
N ASN A 143 12.57 -7.50 -17.91
CA ASN A 143 13.86 -6.82 -18.01
C ASN A 143 14.12 -5.86 -16.84
N GLY A 144 13.27 -5.88 -15.81
CA GLY A 144 13.32 -4.92 -14.69
C GLY A 144 12.30 -3.80 -14.84
N GLY A 145 11.97 -3.13 -13.72
CA GLY A 145 10.94 -2.12 -13.69
C GLY A 145 9.53 -2.70 -13.88
N VAL A 146 8.61 -1.87 -14.35
CA VAL A 146 7.20 -2.23 -14.53
C VAL A 146 6.71 -1.86 -15.92
N ARG A 147 5.69 -2.59 -16.40
CA ARG A 147 5.00 -2.33 -17.66
C ARG A 147 3.49 -2.20 -17.43
N GLU A 148 2.82 -1.41 -18.26
CA GLU A 148 1.37 -1.37 -18.28
C GLU A 148 0.80 -2.52 -19.14
N VAL A 149 -0.28 -3.12 -18.64
CA VAL A 149 -1.07 -4.13 -19.36
C VAL A 149 -2.54 -3.75 -19.37
N PRO A 150 -3.30 -4.04 -20.44
CA PRO A 150 -4.75 -3.80 -20.48
C PRO A 150 -5.46 -4.64 -19.43
N VAL A 151 -6.48 -4.05 -18.78
CA VAL A 151 -7.39 -4.74 -17.86
C VAL A 151 -8.82 -4.26 -18.06
N THR A 152 -9.77 -5.06 -17.59
CA THR A 152 -11.20 -4.69 -17.62
C THR A 152 -11.54 -3.87 -16.38
N SER A 153 -12.24 -2.75 -16.54
CA SER A 153 -12.82 -1.98 -15.43
C SER A 153 -13.92 -2.79 -14.70
N GLY A 154 -14.34 -2.31 -13.53
CA GLY A 154 -15.38 -2.93 -12.72
C GLY A 154 -14.86 -3.50 -11.40
N ASN A 155 -15.59 -4.48 -10.85
CA ASN A 155 -15.23 -5.09 -9.58
C ASN A 155 -13.90 -5.86 -9.70
N VAL A 156 -13.02 -5.64 -8.73
CA VAL A 156 -11.69 -6.23 -8.68
C VAL A 156 -11.68 -7.51 -7.86
N MET A 157 -12.37 -7.49 -6.71
CA MET A 157 -12.40 -8.61 -5.77
C MET A 157 -13.76 -9.32 -5.77
N ASN A 158 -13.71 -10.64 -5.62
CA ASN A 158 -14.90 -11.44 -5.27
C ASN A 158 -15.05 -11.54 -3.73
N GLN A 159 -16.23 -12.03 -3.28
CA GLN A 159 -16.55 -12.10 -1.86
C GLN A 159 -15.62 -13.03 -1.08
N GLU A 160 -15.19 -14.14 -1.68
CA GLU A 160 -14.25 -15.08 -1.04
C GLU A 160 -12.88 -14.43 -0.76
N GLN A 161 -12.34 -13.69 -1.73
CA GLN A 161 -11.10 -12.93 -1.56
C GLN A 161 -11.21 -11.88 -0.46
N ILE A 162 -12.34 -11.15 -0.41
CA ILE A 162 -12.62 -10.14 0.63
C ILE A 162 -12.65 -10.80 2.01
N ARG A 163 -13.39 -11.91 2.15
CA ARG A 163 -13.50 -12.67 3.41
C ARG A 163 -12.14 -13.19 3.86
N ARG A 164 -11.38 -13.81 2.96
CA ARG A 164 -10.04 -14.34 3.26
C ARG A 164 -9.08 -13.23 3.70
N LEU A 165 -9.12 -12.09 3.02
CA LEU A 165 -8.30 -10.93 3.36
C LEU A 165 -8.66 -10.40 4.75
N ASP A 166 -9.94 -10.23 5.05
CA ASP A 166 -10.38 -9.77 6.38
C ASP A 166 -10.00 -10.75 7.49
N GLN A 167 -10.17 -12.07 7.29
CA GLN A 167 -9.75 -13.08 8.25
C GLN A 167 -8.25 -12.99 8.56
N THR A 168 -7.43 -12.83 7.53
CA THR A 168 -5.97 -12.60 7.70
C THR A 168 -5.70 -11.30 8.44
N GLY A 169 -6.43 -10.23 8.12
CA GLY A 169 -6.32 -8.94 8.83
C GLY A 169 -6.65 -9.06 10.32
N GLN A 170 -7.66 -9.85 10.70
CA GLN A 170 -7.97 -10.10 12.10
C GLN A 170 -6.87 -10.91 12.82
N GLN A 171 -6.24 -11.87 12.14
CA GLN A 171 -5.09 -12.59 12.71
C GLN A 171 -3.90 -11.64 12.94
N ILE A 172 -3.59 -10.78 11.98
CA ILE A 172 -2.54 -9.76 12.12
C ILE A 172 -2.86 -8.81 13.27
N LYS A 173 -4.10 -8.33 13.36
CA LYS A 173 -4.55 -7.46 14.45
C LYS A 173 -4.29 -8.08 15.82
N GLN A 174 -4.50 -9.39 16.00
CA GLN A 174 -4.20 -10.10 17.24
C GLN A 174 -2.70 -10.05 17.59
N LEU A 175 -1.81 -10.16 16.59
CA LEU A 175 -0.36 -10.04 16.79
C LEU A 175 0.07 -8.65 17.27
N PHE A 176 -0.70 -7.61 16.97
CA PHE A 176 -0.47 -6.22 17.38
C PHE A 176 -1.37 -5.79 18.56
N ALA A 177 -1.54 -6.67 19.55
CA ALA A 177 -2.31 -6.42 20.77
C ALA A 177 -3.74 -5.90 20.52
N ASN A 178 -4.38 -6.38 19.45
CA ASN A 178 -5.72 -6.00 19.00
C ASN A 178 -5.88 -4.51 18.57
N GLY A 179 -4.79 -3.79 18.35
CA GLY A 179 -4.81 -2.47 17.71
C GLY A 179 -5.24 -2.56 16.24
N GLU A 180 -6.00 -1.58 15.77
CA GLU A 180 -6.41 -1.53 14.35
C GLU A 180 -5.19 -1.40 13.45
N GLN A 181 -5.26 -2.03 12.27
CA GLN A 181 -4.13 -2.15 11.34
C GLN A 181 -4.45 -1.54 9.98
N ASP A 182 -3.43 -0.96 9.37
CA ASP A 182 -3.35 -0.58 7.95
C ASP A 182 -2.41 -1.61 7.28
N ILE A 183 -2.96 -2.42 6.37
CA ILE A 183 -2.28 -3.61 5.81
C ILE A 183 -2.20 -3.50 4.30
N GLU A 184 -0.98 -3.46 3.76
CA GLU A 184 -0.74 -3.62 2.33
C GLU A 184 -0.74 -5.10 1.97
N TRP A 185 -1.47 -5.46 0.93
CA TRP A 185 -1.64 -6.85 0.51
C TRP A 185 -1.59 -7.00 -1.01
N ALA A 186 -1.33 -8.23 -1.46
CA ALA A 186 -1.42 -8.64 -2.85
C ALA A 186 -1.99 -10.06 -2.96
N PHE A 187 -2.65 -10.34 -4.09
CA PHE A 187 -2.90 -11.70 -4.56
C PHE A 187 -1.97 -12.00 -5.75
N ASP A 188 -1.30 -13.13 -5.69
CA ASP A 188 -0.46 -13.68 -6.76
C ASP A 188 -0.95 -15.12 -7.04
N ASN A 189 -1.50 -15.37 -8.22
CA ASN A 189 -2.08 -16.65 -8.60
C ASN A 189 -3.06 -17.21 -7.54
N GLY A 190 -3.92 -16.34 -7.00
CA GLY A 190 -4.90 -16.68 -5.97
C GLY A 190 -4.32 -16.84 -4.55
N LYS A 191 -3.01 -16.72 -4.36
CA LYS A 191 -2.36 -16.73 -3.05
C LYS A 191 -2.33 -15.33 -2.46
N LEU A 192 -2.89 -15.16 -1.27
CA LEU A 192 -2.79 -13.92 -0.51
C LEU A 192 -1.38 -13.76 0.09
N VAL A 193 -0.76 -12.62 -0.14
CA VAL A 193 0.53 -12.21 0.39
C VAL A 193 0.37 -10.89 1.13
N ILE A 194 0.86 -10.81 2.36
CA ILE A 194 0.92 -9.57 3.12
C ILE A 194 2.26 -8.89 2.83
N LEU A 195 2.21 -7.64 2.40
CA LEU A 195 3.38 -6.86 2.03
C LEU A 195 3.89 -5.99 3.17
N GLN A 196 2.96 -5.41 3.95
CA GLN A 196 3.26 -4.57 5.11
C GLN A 196 2.04 -4.54 6.04
N ALA A 197 2.27 -4.44 7.34
CA ALA A 197 1.24 -4.13 8.33
C ALA A 197 1.78 -3.07 9.30
N ARG A 198 0.94 -2.10 9.65
CA ARG A 198 1.27 -1.06 10.62
C ARG A 198 0.03 -0.66 11.41
N PRO A 199 0.20 -0.10 12.63
CA PRO A 199 -0.93 0.44 13.37
C PRO A 199 -1.69 1.48 12.56
N TYR A 200 -3.01 1.36 12.51
CA TYR A 200 -3.87 2.39 11.94
C TYR A 200 -4.03 3.53 12.94
N LEU A 201 -3.58 4.73 12.58
CA LEU A 201 -3.70 5.93 13.39
C LEU A 201 -4.93 6.73 12.91
N ASN A 202 -5.95 6.86 13.75
CA ASN A 202 -7.14 7.69 13.46
C ASN A 202 -6.71 9.14 13.22
N GLY A 203 -6.98 9.67 12.03
CA GLY A 203 -6.81 11.10 11.74
C GLY A 203 -5.55 11.49 10.96
N THR A 204 -4.75 10.55 10.44
CA THR A 204 -3.50 10.83 9.68
C THR A 204 -3.62 10.63 8.16
N ARG A 205 -4.80 10.81 7.58
CA ARG A 205 -4.97 10.87 6.11
C ARG A 205 -5.68 12.13 5.68
#